data_110367feb48dda6b5dda1c1f066bb80f
#
_entry.id   110367feb48dda6b5dda1c1f066bb80f
#
_cell.length_a   1.000
_cell.length_b   1.000
_cell.length_c   1.000
_cell.angle_alpha   90.00
_cell.angle_beta   90.00
_cell.angle_gamma   90.00
#
_symmetry.space_group_name_H-M   'P 1'
#
loop_
_entity.id
_entity.type
_entity.pdbx_description
1 polymer ?
#
loop_
_entity_poly.entity_id
_entity_poly.type
_entity_poly.pdbx_seq_one_letter_code
_entity_poly.pdbx_strand_id
1 'polypeptide(L)'
;MYITKLDLRLGKSKLHQSYIEILKKNNLTAILILETGEVFHGSGYGKPGIKMGEVCFNTSMTGYQEIITDPSYNGQIINFTFPHIGNIGTNQEDNEAEKSYASGMITRELPTGSSNWRSNKDLNDWLFEKNITGISGLDTRQLTKIIKDQKAPMGLISYNLNKRFNIVSLKQKLLSHPKIKGSNLVPVVSSNKSFNWDKRTSWPKNINSNKNKIFHILAYDFGIKHNILRCLKDLNFEITVVPYNFNFKELKNLNPDGIFLSNGPGDPFETYKSIKKNFHKLLNLNLPIFGICIGHQLLALAFGAQTEKMKQGHRGANHPVYRLKDKTVEITS
;
A
#
# COMPACT_ATOMS: atom_id res chain seq x y z
N MET A 1 -25.43 13.04 3.83
CA MET A 1 -26.53 13.18 2.85
C MET A 1 -26.09 12.49 1.57
N TYR A 2 -26.69 11.35 1.27
CA TYR A 2 -26.27 10.45 0.20
C TYR A 2 -27.04 10.79 -1.09
N ILE A 3 -26.33 11.02 -2.19
CA ILE A 3 -26.93 11.02 -3.51
C ILE A 3 -26.55 9.68 -4.17
N THR A 4 -27.39 8.69 -3.96
CA THR A 4 -27.33 7.40 -4.63
C THR A 4 -27.93 7.56 -6.02
N LYS A 5 -27.15 7.19 -7.06
CA LYS A 5 -27.57 7.15 -8.48
C LYS A 5 -28.23 8.43 -9.01
N LEU A 6 -27.42 9.32 -9.55
CA LEU A 6 -27.94 10.41 -10.39
C LEU A 6 -28.55 9.81 -11.66
N ASP A 7 -29.90 9.90 -11.77
CA ASP A 7 -30.61 9.53 -12.97
C ASP A 7 -30.25 10.54 -14.06
N LEU A 8 -29.51 10.13 -15.07
CA LEU A 8 -28.97 10.97 -16.15
C LEU A 8 -30.02 11.52 -17.14
N ARG A 9 -31.31 11.36 -16.83
CA ARG A 9 -32.43 11.74 -17.72
C ARG A 9 -32.97 13.16 -17.51
N LEU A 10 -32.51 13.90 -16.52
CA LEU A 10 -32.98 15.26 -16.24
C LEU A 10 -32.01 16.32 -16.78
N GLY A 11 -32.54 17.31 -17.49
CA GLY A 11 -31.90 18.34 -18.31
C GLY A 11 -30.64 18.99 -17.67
N LYS A 12 -29.57 19.03 -18.45
CA LYS A 12 -28.16 19.33 -18.09
C LYS A 12 -27.90 20.68 -17.36
N SER A 13 -28.75 21.67 -17.37
CA SER A 13 -28.44 23.01 -16.85
C SER A 13 -28.86 23.26 -15.39
N LYS A 14 -30.05 22.83 -14.97
CA LYS A 14 -30.56 23.08 -13.61
C LYS A 14 -29.93 22.15 -12.56
N LEU A 15 -29.69 20.88 -12.91
CA LEU A 15 -28.97 19.93 -12.04
C LEU A 15 -27.55 20.34 -11.78
N HIS A 16 -26.85 20.92 -12.75
CA HIS A 16 -25.45 21.37 -12.60
C HIS A 16 -25.35 22.59 -11.68
N GLN A 17 -26.28 23.52 -11.71
CA GLN A 17 -26.32 24.70 -10.83
C GLN A 17 -26.62 24.30 -9.37
N SER A 18 -27.64 23.49 -9.12
CA SER A 18 -27.95 23.02 -7.76
C SER A 18 -26.83 22.15 -7.16
N TYR A 19 -26.14 21.37 -7.98
CA TYR A 19 -24.97 20.59 -7.59
C TYR A 19 -23.80 21.49 -7.15
N ILE A 20 -23.48 22.54 -7.91
CA ILE A 20 -22.43 23.51 -7.54
C ILE A 20 -22.79 24.26 -6.25
N GLU A 21 -24.07 24.59 -6.03
CA GLU A 21 -24.53 25.23 -4.81
C GLU A 21 -24.38 24.33 -3.57
N ILE A 22 -24.69 23.03 -3.67
CA ILE A 22 -24.48 22.04 -2.61
C ILE A 22 -22.98 21.92 -2.27
N LEU A 23 -22.12 21.86 -3.28
CA LEU A 23 -20.67 21.79 -3.09
C LEU A 23 -20.12 23.04 -2.39
N LYS A 24 -20.62 24.22 -2.76
CA LYS A 24 -20.23 25.50 -2.15
C LYS A 24 -20.66 25.59 -0.68
N LYS A 25 -21.92 25.22 -0.39
CA LYS A 25 -22.52 25.31 0.94
C LYS A 25 -21.84 24.39 1.97
N ASN A 26 -21.39 23.20 1.56
CA ASN A 26 -20.82 22.19 2.43
C ASN A 26 -19.27 22.16 2.42
N ASN A 27 -18.62 23.12 1.80
CA ASN A 27 -17.15 23.17 1.64
C ASN A 27 -16.51 21.88 1.06
N LEU A 28 -17.25 21.18 0.20
CA LEU A 28 -16.81 19.91 -0.41
C LEU A 28 -15.82 20.23 -1.55
N THR A 29 -14.56 19.91 -1.32
CA THR A 29 -13.44 20.22 -2.23
C THR A 29 -12.90 19.02 -2.97
N ALA A 30 -13.44 17.82 -2.69
CA ALA A 30 -12.98 16.59 -3.33
C ALA A 30 -14.15 15.65 -3.67
N ILE A 31 -13.90 14.80 -4.66
CA ILE A 31 -14.80 13.70 -5.02
C ILE A 31 -14.01 12.40 -5.16
N LEU A 32 -14.63 11.29 -4.78
CA LEU A 32 -14.20 9.94 -5.10
C LEU A 32 -15.18 9.35 -6.13
N ILE A 33 -14.65 8.84 -7.23
CA ILE A 33 -15.43 8.14 -8.27
C ILE A 33 -14.95 6.70 -8.31
N LEU A 34 -15.85 5.72 -8.25
CA LEU A 34 -15.55 4.30 -8.47
C LEU A 34 -15.86 3.89 -9.92
N GLU A 35 -15.12 2.93 -10.45
CA GLU A 35 -15.38 2.40 -11.82
C GLU A 35 -16.78 1.80 -11.97
N THR A 36 -17.37 1.38 -10.88
CA THR A 36 -18.71 0.83 -10.75
C THR A 36 -19.82 1.89 -10.82
N GLY A 37 -19.44 3.16 -10.81
CA GLY A 37 -20.34 4.30 -11.08
C GLY A 37 -20.65 5.17 -9.87
N GLU A 38 -20.36 4.73 -8.65
CA GLU A 38 -20.61 5.50 -7.43
C GLU A 38 -19.74 6.75 -7.40
N VAL A 39 -20.30 7.85 -6.88
CA VAL A 39 -19.62 9.13 -6.68
C VAL A 39 -19.86 9.59 -5.24
N PHE A 40 -18.79 9.82 -4.52
CA PHE A 40 -18.80 10.33 -3.16
C PHE A 40 -18.22 11.74 -3.13
N HIS A 41 -18.81 12.61 -2.31
CA HIS A 41 -18.37 13.98 -2.13
C HIS A 41 -17.78 14.13 -0.73
N GLY A 42 -16.67 14.86 -0.64
CA GLY A 42 -15.98 15.07 0.62
C GLY A 42 -15.07 16.27 0.61
N SER A 43 -14.32 16.44 1.67
CA SER A 43 -13.30 17.47 1.82
C SER A 43 -11.93 16.90 1.48
N GLY A 44 -11.23 17.57 0.56
CA GLY A 44 -9.87 17.18 0.20
C GLY A 44 -8.84 17.62 1.26
N TYR A 45 -7.79 16.83 1.42
CA TYR A 45 -6.64 17.16 2.24
C TYR A 45 -5.35 16.61 1.59
N GLY A 46 -4.18 16.97 2.14
CA GLY A 46 -2.91 16.72 1.49
C GLY A 46 -2.75 17.50 0.20
N LYS A 47 -2.23 16.91 -0.87
CA LYS A 47 -1.93 17.60 -2.13
C LYS A 47 -3.15 17.66 -3.05
N PRO A 48 -3.60 18.84 -3.51
CA PRO A 48 -4.60 18.96 -4.56
C PRO A 48 -4.16 18.25 -5.84
N GLY A 49 -5.10 17.58 -6.52
CA GLY A 49 -4.81 16.87 -7.75
C GLY A 49 -5.76 15.72 -8.03
N ILE A 50 -5.41 14.92 -9.03
CA ILE A 50 -6.15 13.71 -9.41
C ILE A 50 -5.26 12.52 -9.17
N LYS A 51 -5.77 11.54 -8.42
CA LYS A 51 -5.09 10.26 -8.14
C LYS A 51 -6.01 9.10 -8.46
N MET A 52 -5.43 8.04 -9.02
CA MET A 52 -6.18 6.84 -9.41
C MET A 52 -5.48 5.60 -8.88
N GLY A 53 -6.27 4.57 -8.60
CA GLY A 53 -5.76 3.30 -8.12
C GLY A 53 -6.87 2.34 -7.72
N GLU A 54 -6.53 1.09 -7.47
CA GLU A 54 -7.45 0.12 -6.91
C GLU A 54 -7.79 0.52 -5.47
N VAL A 55 -9.08 0.62 -5.14
CA VAL A 55 -9.52 1.01 -3.79
C VAL A 55 -9.50 -0.21 -2.89
N CYS A 56 -8.63 -0.19 -1.90
CA CYS A 56 -8.59 -1.20 -0.84
C CYS A 56 -8.95 -0.58 0.51
N PHE A 57 -9.19 -1.38 1.54
CA PHE A 57 -9.38 -0.88 2.89
C PHE A 57 -8.33 -1.45 3.84
N ASN A 58 -8.04 -0.72 4.90
CA ASN A 58 -7.16 -1.15 5.98
C ASN A 58 -7.88 -0.96 7.32
N THR A 59 -7.82 -1.97 8.18
CA THR A 59 -8.53 -2.01 9.47
C THR A 59 -7.67 -1.66 10.68
N SER A 60 -6.40 -1.32 10.47
CA SER A 60 -5.49 -0.93 11.55
C SER A 60 -5.94 0.37 12.21
N MET A 61 -5.84 0.42 13.53
CA MET A 61 -6.17 1.63 14.31
C MET A 61 -5.02 2.64 14.32
N THR A 62 -3.80 2.19 14.07
CA THR A 62 -2.56 2.98 14.05
C THR A 62 -1.71 2.57 12.86
N GLY A 63 -0.57 3.23 12.65
CA GLY A 63 0.38 2.86 11.61
C GLY A 63 0.02 3.37 10.22
N TYR A 64 -0.72 4.46 10.13
CA TYR A 64 -1.11 5.03 8.84
C TYR A 64 0.08 5.52 8.00
N GLN A 65 1.15 6.00 8.64
CA GLN A 65 2.37 6.42 7.95
C GLN A 65 3.11 5.22 7.34
N GLU A 66 3.26 4.15 8.12
CA GLU A 66 3.83 2.87 7.69
C GLU A 66 3.01 2.29 6.52
N ILE A 67 1.69 2.32 6.60
CA ILE A 67 0.80 1.82 5.55
C ILE A 67 0.96 2.64 4.26
N ILE A 68 1.00 3.97 4.33
CA ILE A 68 1.11 4.85 3.15
C ILE A 68 2.48 4.73 2.49
N THR A 69 3.53 4.49 3.27
CA THR A 69 4.90 4.35 2.78
C THR A 69 5.27 2.92 2.38
N ASP A 70 4.43 1.92 2.70
CA ASP A 70 4.65 0.52 2.27
C ASP A 70 4.55 0.40 0.74
N PRO A 71 5.62 -0.01 0.05
CA PRO A 71 5.62 -0.18 -1.41
C PRO A 71 4.55 -1.16 -1.93
N SER A 72 4.07 -2.08 -1.09
CA SER A 72 2.98 -3.01 -1.44
C SER A 72 1.67 -2.32 -1.83
N TYR A 73 1.48 -1.05 -1.43
CA TYR A 73 0.32 -0.25 -1.80
C TYR A 73 0.51 0.57 -3.08
N ASN A 74 1.58 0.34 -3.85
CA ASN A 74 1.76 1.04 -5.12
C ASN A 74 0.57 0.80 -6.06
N GLY A 75 0.01 1.90 -6.59
CA GLY A 75 -1.18 1.86 -7.43
C GLY A 75 -2.50 1.67 -6.68
N GLN A 76 -2.54 1.82 -5.34
CA GLN A 76 -3.75 1.66 -4.54
C GLN A 76 -4.16 2.95 -3.81
N ILE A 77 -5.47 3.14 -3.65
CA ILE A 77 -6.10 4.15 -2.80
C ILE A 77 -6.58 3.43 -1.53
N ILE A 78 -6.18 3.89 -0.37
CA ILE A 78 -6.41 3.20 0.90
C ILE A 78 -7.58 3.84 1.65
N ASN A 79 -8.65 3.08 1.85
CA ASN A 79 -9.74 3.45 2.73
C ASN A 79 -9.42 3.02 4.16
N PHE A 80 -9.11 3.97 5.04
CA PHE A 80 -8.90 3.72 6.46
C PHE A 80 -10.23 3.57 7.17
N THR A 81 -10.46 2.41 7.78
CA THR A 81 -11.73 2.14 8.46
C THR A 81 -11.79 2.75 9.85
N PHE A 82 -10.63 3.01 10.46
CA PHE A 82 -10.54 3.71 11.74
C PHE A 82 -10.82 5.20 11.54
N PRO A 83 -11.73 5.80 12.32
CA PRO A 83 -12.22 7.16 12.05
C PRO A 83 -11.20 8.25 12.38
N HIS A 84 -10.34 8.06 13.38
CA HIS A 84 -9.39 9.08 13.85
C HIS A 84 -8.01 8.82 13.31
N ILE A 85 -7.63 9.56 12.28
CA ILE A 85 -6.34 9.48 11.61
C ILE A 85 -5.60 10.83 11.78
N GLY A 86 -4.30 10.79 12.07
CA GLY A 86 -3.46 11.98 12.18
C GLY A 86 -2.95 12.28 13.60
N ASN A 87 -3.58 11.76 14.64
CA ASN A 87 -3.27 12.04 16.04
C ASN A 87 -1.83 11.69 16.47
N ILE A 88 -1.19 10.71 15.82
CA ILE A 88 0.22 10.36 16.09
C ILE A 88 1.18 11.36 15.38
N GLY A 89 0.70 12.10 14.36
CA GLY A 89 1.55 12.87 13.49
C GLY A 89 2.37 12.00 12.54
N THR A 90 3.49 12.50 12.09
CA THR A 90 4.45 11.77 11.26
C THR A 90 5.88 12.02 11.75
N ASN A 91 6.77 11.07 11.49
CA ASN A 91 8.19 11.15 11.86
C ASN A 91 9.05 10.42 10.81
N GLN A 92 10.38 10.44 10.98
CA GLN A 92 11.29 9.80 10.02
C GLN A 92 11.46 8.30 10.23
N GLU A 93 11.18 7.80 11.44
CA GLU A 93 11.42 6.40 11.81
C GLU A 93 10.32 5.46 11.30
N ASP A 94 9.07 5.95 11.23
CA ASP A 94 7.90 5.16 10.87
C ASP A 94 7.70 5.02 9.34
N ASN A 95 8.68 5.46 8.55
CA ASN A 95 8.66 5.21 7.11
C ASN A 95 9.09 3.79 6.78
N GLU A 96 8.30 3.11 5.95
CA GLU A 96 8.63 1.79 5.40
C GLU A 96 9.39 1.85 4.06
N ALA A 97 9.49 3.03 3.47
CA ALA A 97 10.33 3.34 2.32
C ALA A 97 10.63 4.84 2.26
N GLU A 98 11.61 5.25 1.45
CA GLU A 98 11.95 6.67 1.26
C GLU A 98 10.83 7.46 0.59
N LYS A 99 10.08 6.81 -0.31
CA LYS A 99 8.94 7.39 -1.04
C LYS A 99 7.63 6.83 -0.50
N SER A 100 6.56 7.58 -0.66
CA SER A 100 5.21 7.09 -0.46
C SER A 100 4.69 6.50 -1.76
N TYR A 101 4.15 5.30 -1.70
CA TYR A 101 3.71 4.55 -2.89
C TYR A 101 2.19 4.47 -3.02
N ALA A 102 1.45 4.67 -1.94
CA ALA A 102 -0.01 4.75 -2.02
C ALA A 102 -0.44 5.90 -2.95
N SER A 103 -1.39 5.65 -3.84
CA SER A 103 -1.92 6.65 -4.76
C SER A 103 -2.74 7.72 -4.04
N GLY A 104 -3.43 7.36 -2.96
CA GLY A 104 -4.24 8.29 -2.18
C GLY A 104 -4.82 7.62 -0.94
N MET A 105 -5.49 8.42 -0.12
CA MET A 105 -6.13 7.91 1.09
C MET A 105 -7.54 8.47 1.28
N ILE A 106 -8.38 7.66 1.93
CA ILE A 106 -9.77 7.99 2.26
C ILE A 106 -9.94 7.83 3.76
N THR A 107 -10.50 8.84 4.41
CA THR A 107 -10.77 8.83 5.84
C THR A 107 -12.20 9.27 6.14
N ARG A 108 -12.73 8.88 7.30
CA ARG A 108 -14.03 9.36 7.76
C ARG A 108 -13.98 10.83 8.12
N GLU A 109 -13.02 11.21 8.94
CA GLU A 109 -12.82 12.59 9.38
C GLU A 109 -11.56 13.18 8.73
N LEU A 110 -11.46 14.51 8.73
CA LEU A 110 -10.21 15.18 8.36
C LEU A 110 -9.09 14.73 9.32
N PRO A 111 -7.84 14.61 8.84
CA PRO A 111 -6.72 14.35 9.73
C PRO A 111 -6.69 15.34 10.89
N THR A 112 -6.61 14.80 12.10
CA THR A 112 -6.49 15.63 13.32
C THR A 112 -5.07 16.16 13.48
N GLY A 113 -4.91 17.29 14.18
CA GLY A 113 -3.60 17.75 14.62
C GLY A 113 -2.91 16.70 15.49
N SER A 114 -1.61 16.64 15.41
CA SER A 114 -0.79 15.67 16.15
C SER A 114 -0.78 15.98 17.65
N SER A 115 -0.88 14.94 18.47
CA SER A 115 -0.83 14.97 19.94
C SER A 115 0.10 13.94 20.54
N ASN A 116 1.08 13.48 19.78
CA ASN A 116 2.04 12.45 20.19
C ASN A 116 3.46 13.02 20.26
N TRP A 117 4.23 12.62 21.29
CA TRP A 117 5.59 13.06 21.51
C TRP A 117 6.58 12.70 20.37
N ARG A 118 6.26 11.70 19.56
CA ARG A 118 7.06 11.28 18.40
C ARG A 118 6.79 12.14 17.15
N SER A 119 5.77 12.98 17.17
CA SER A 119 5.39 13.80 16.02
C SER A 119 6.46 14.83 15.69
N ASN A 120 6.93 14.81 14.45
CA ASN A 120 7.76 15.87 13.88
C ASN A 120 6.94 16.80 12.98
N LYS A 121 5.80 16.32 12.45
CA LYS A 121 4.95 17.04 11.50
C LYS A 121 3.52 16.50 11.54
N ASP A 122 2.54 17.36 11.31
CA ASP A 122 1.16 16.98 11.12
C ASP A 122 0.97 16.17 9.83
N LEU A 123 0.04 15.22 9.87
CA LEU A 123 -0.20 14.32 8.74
C LEU A 123 -0.57 15.08 7.46
N ASN A 124 -1.42 16.10 7.54
CA ASN A 124 -1.83 16.88 6.36
C ASN A 124 -0.66 17.52 5.62
N ASP A 125 0.26 18.14 6.36
CA ASP A 125 1.42 18.82 5.79
C ASP A 125 2.41 17.82 5.20
N TRP A 126 2.59 16.68 5.88
CA TRP A 126 3.42 15.59 5.39
C TRP A 126 2.86 14.98 4.09
N LEU A 127 1.54 14.76 3.99
CA LEU A 127 0.88 14.30 2.78
C LEU A 127 1.06 15.28 1.62
N PHE A 128 0.97 16.58 1.90
CA PHE A 128 1.20 17.60 0.89
C PHE A 128 2.62 17.52 0.31
N GLU A 129 3.63 17.40 1.17
CA GLU A 129 5.04 17.26 0.75
C GLU A 129 5.30 15.94 -0.01
N LYS A 130 4.67 14.85 0.43
CA LYS A 130 4.79 13.54 -0.23
C LYS A 130 3.94 13.41 -1.49
N ASN A 131 3.24 14.48 -1.91
CA ASN A 131 2.38 14.50 -3.10
C ASN A 131 1.24 13.46 -3.05
N ILE A 132 0.66 13.25 -1.86
CA ILE A 132 -0.46 12.34 -1.64
C ILE A 132 -1.75 13.15 -1.52
N THR A 133 -2.79 12.69 -2.20
CA THR A 133 -4.13 13.29 -2.17
C THR A 133 -5.03 12.46 -1.26
N GLY A 134 -5.73 13.14 -0.35
CA GLY A 134 -6.73 12.54 0.52
C GLY A 134 -8.13 13.11 0.31
N ILE A 135 -9.12 12.32 0.72
CA ILE A 135 -10.53 12.74 0.81
C ILE A 135 -11.14 12.24 2.12
N SER A 136 -11.85 13.12 2.80
CA SER A 136 -12.54 12.85 4.07
C SER A 136 -14.03 13.17 4.00
N GLY A 137 -14.77 12.85 5.05
CA GLY A 137 -16.22 13.08 5.12
C GLY A 137 -17.05 11.99 4.47
N LEU A 138 -16.44 10.83 4.17
CA LEU A 138 -17.10 9.69 3.55
C LEU A 138 -17.56 8.68 4.61
N ASP A 139 -18.62 7.95 4.31
CA ASP A 139 -18.94 6.72 5.06
C ASP A 139 -17.98 5.60 4.67
N THR A 140 -16.86 5.54 5.39
CA THR A 140 -15.81 4.54 5.17
C THR A 140 -16.30 3.11 5.43
N ARG A 141 -17.33 2.91 6.26
CA ARG A 141 -17.94 1.61 6.49
C ARG A 141 -18.76 1.15 5.29
N GLN A 142 -19.60 2.04 4.71
CA GLN A 142 -20.33 1.75 3.48
C GLN A 142 -19.36 1.49 2.32
N LEU A 143 -18.32 2.32 2.19
CA LEU A 143 -17.29 2.13 1.16
C LEU A 143 -16.58 0.77 1.32
N THR A 144 -16.25 0.36 2.56
CA THR A 144 -15.67 -0.96 2.82
C THR A 144 -16.59 -2.10 2.35
N LYS A 145 -17.90 -1.97 2.55
CA LYS A 145 -18.88 -2.94 2.05
C LYS A 145 -18.86 -3.01 0.52
N ILE A 146 -18.87 -1.85 -0.15
CA ILE A 146 -18.78 -1.79 -1.62
C ILE A 146 -17.49 -2.44 -2.12
N ILE A 147 -16.34 -2.15 -1.50
CA ILE A 147 -15.05 -2.76 -1.87
C ILE A 147 -15.12 -4.29 -1.77
N LYS A 148 -15.73 -4.83 -0.71
CA LYS A 148 -15.91 -6.28 -0.53
C LYS A 148 -16.82 -6.88 -1.61
N ASP A 149 -17.95 -6.26 -1.87
CA ASP A 149 -18.97 -6.78 -2.78
C ASP A 149 -18.50 -6.69 -4.24
N GLN A 150 -17.73 -5.67 -4.59
CA GLN A 150 -17.29 -5.36 -5.95
C GLN A 150 -15.84 -5.73 -6.25
N LYS A 151 -15.18 -6.49 -5.37
CA LYS A 151 -13.84 -7.06 -5.57
C LYS A 151 -12.75 -6.00 -5.78
N ALA A 152 -12.68 -5.01 -4.88
CA ALA A 152 -11.70 -3.93 -4.91
C ALA A 152 -11.70 -3.15 -6.24
N PRO A 153 -12.72 -2.32 -6.49
CA PRO A 153 -12.87 -1.56 -7.74
C PRO A 153 -11.76 -0.51 -7.90
N MET A 154 -11.51 -0.11 -9.14
CA MET A 154 -10.69 1.07 -9.42
C MET A 154 -11.43 2.33 -8.96
N GLY A 155 -10.68 3.28 -8.39
CA GLY A 155 -11.19 4.57 -7.94
C GLY A 155 -10.34 5.74 -8.41
N LEU A 156 -10.96 6.91 -8.43
CA LEU A 156 -10.33 8.19 -8.73
C LEU A 156 -10.70 9.19 -7.65
N ILE A 157 -9.70 9.76 -6.96
CA ILE A 157 -9.87 10.93 -6.11
C ILE A 157 -9.52 12.17 -6.95
N SER A 158 -10.43 13.16 -6.98
CA SER A 158 -10.14 14.49 -7.50
C SER A 158 -10.31 15.52 -6.39
N TYR A 159 -9.20 16.13 -5.97
CA TYR A 159 -9.18 17.23 -5.01
C TYR A 159 -8.92 18.55 -5.75
N ASN A 160 -9.89 19.46 -5.75
CA ASN A 160 -9.85 20.73 -6.47
C ASN A 160 -10.39 21.85 -5.59
N LEU A 161 -9.54 22.79 -5.22
CA LEU A 161 -9.89 23.95 -4.39
C LEU A 161 -10.97 24.84 -5.03
N ASN A 162 -11.05 24.87 -6.38
CA ASN A 162 -12.07 25.60 -7.11
C ASN A 162 -13.42 24.88 -7.15
N LYS A 163 -13.53 23.67 -6.56
CA LYS A 163 -14.76 22.86 -6.48
C LYS A 163 -15.44 22.59 -7.85
N ARG A 164 -14.65 22.52 -8.93
CA ARG A 164 -15.14 22.25 -10.28
C ARG A 164 -14.76 20.83 -10.68
N PHE A 165 -15.76 19.99 -10.92
CA PHE A 165 -15.56 18.58 -11.28
C PHE A 165 -16.33 18.25 -12.56
N ASN A 166 -15.62 17.86 -13.61
CA ASN A 166 -16.21 17.27 -14.80
C ASN A 166 -16.27 15.75 -14.62
N ILE A 167 -17.35 15.25 -14.04
CA ILE A 167 -17.51 13.83 -13.69
C ILE A 167 -17.39 12.93 -14.92
N VAL A 168 -17.88 13.36 -16.09
CA VAL A 168 -17.82 12.57 -17.33
C VAL A 168 -16.37 12.36 -17.75
N SER A 169 -15.58 13.45 -17.82
CA SER A 169 -14.15 13.38 -18.16
C SER A 169 -13.35 12.57 -17.14
N LEU A 170 -13.65 12.74 -15.84
CA LEU A 170 -12.95 12.00 -14.77
C LEU A 170 -13.27 10.49 -14.83
N LYS A 171 -14.51 10.10 -15.15
CA LYS A 171 -14.88 8.69 -15.37
C LYS A 171 -14.15 8.09 -16.57
N GLN A 172 -14.10 8.80 -17.69
CA GLN A 172 -13.34 8.34 -18.86
C GLN A 172 -11.86 8.11 -18.51
N LYS A 173 -11.26 9.05 -17.77
CA LYS A 173 -9.86 8.94 -17.30
C LYS A 173 -9.66 7.73 -16.38
N LEU A 174 -10.61 7.44 -15.48
CA LEU A 174 -10.55 6.27 -14.60
C LEU A 174 -10.64 4.97 -15.41
N LEU A 175 -11.54 4.87 -16.38
CA LEU A 175 -11.74 3.66 -17.19
C LEU A 175 -10.54 3.34 -18.08
N SER A 176 -9.74 4.35 -18.49
CA SER A 176 -8.51 4.16 -19.26
C SER A 176 -7.28 3.84 -18.41
N HIS A 177 -7.39 3.87 -17.06
CA HIS A 177 -6.26 3.63 -16.18
C HIS A 177 -5.92 2.13 -16.07
N PRO A 178 -4.63 1.74 -16.12
CA PRO A 178 -4.23 0.35 -15.99
C PRO A 178 -4.67 -0.28 -14.67
N LYS A 179 -5.09 -1.55 -14.72
CA LYS A 179 -5.45 -2.34 -13.52
C LYS A 179 -4.23 -3.04 -12.94
N ILE A 180 -4.25 -3.31 -11.63
CA ILE A 180 -3.16 -4.02 -10.94
C ILE A 180 -3.07 -5.48 -11.41
N LYS A 181 -4.21 -6.14 -11.64
CA LYS A 181 -4.23 -7.50 -12.21
C LYS A 181 -3.58 -7.49 -13.60
N GLY A 182 -2.61 -8.36 -13.80
CA GLY A 182 -1.81 -8.44 -15.04
C GLY A 182 -0.71 -7.38 -15.13
N SER A 183 -0.42 -6.63 -14.06
CA SER A 183 0.64 -5.62 -14.03
C SER A 183 1.81 -6.05 -13.14
N ASN A 184 3.03 -6.03 -13.69
CA ASN A 184 4.24 -6.15 -12.89
C ASN A 184 4.63 -4.77 -12.35
N LEU A 185 4.32 -4.51 -11.07
CA LEU A 185 4.63 -3.23 -10.41
C LEU A 185 5.97 -3.24 -9.65
N VAL A 186 6.62 -4.40 -9.54
CA VAL A 186 7.88 -4.55 -8.82
C VAL A 186 9.00 -3.66 -9.38
N PRO A 187 9.20 -3.51 -10.70
CA PRO A 187 10.24 -2.63 -11.24
C PRO A 187 10.13 -1.16 -10.82
N VAL A 188 8.92 -0.72 -10.43
CA VAL A 188 8.66 0.68 -10.01
C VAL A 188 9.13 0.94 -8.58
N VAL A 189 9.14 -0.10 -7.75
CA VAL A 189 9.39 0.00 -6.30
C VAL A 189 10.74 -0.57 -5.87
N SER A 190 11.31 -1.49 -6.65
CA SER A 190 12.60 -2.11 -6.38
C SER A 190 13.74 -1.10 -6.48
N SER A 191 14.78 -1.28 -5.69
CA SER A 191 16.04 -0.55 -5.81
C SER A 191 16.71 -0.80 -7.16
N ASN A 192 17.42 0.20 -7.65
CA ASN A 192 18.18 0.09 -8.91
C ASN A 192 19.60 -0.45 -8.70
N LYS A 193 20.11 -0.47 -7.47
CA LYS A 193 21.45 -0.89 -7.08
C LYS A 193 21.42 -1.68 -5.80
N SER A 194 22.38 -2.57 -5.65
CA SER A 194 22.60 -3.29 -4.38
C SER A 194 23.19 -2.35 -3.31
N PHE A 195 22.80 -2.56 -2.07
CA PHE A 195 23.31 -1.81 -0.93
C PHE A 195 23.26 -2.65 0.36
N ASN A 196 24.10 -2.29 1.34
CA ASN A 196 24.06 -2.91 2.65
C ASN A 196 23.11 -2.17 3.57
N TRP A 197 22.41 -2.91 4.42
CA TRP A 197 21.46 -2.35 5.38
C TRP A 197 22.01 -2.46 6.81
N ASP A 198 22.13 -1.31 7.51
CA ASP A 198 22.71 -1.25 8.86
C ASP A 198 21.76 -0.71 9.93
N LYS A 199 20.58 -0.22 9.54
CA LYS A 199 19.64 0.38 10.50
C LYS A 199 18.89 -0.69 11.28
N ARG A 200 18.78 -0.49 12.61
CA ARG A 200 18.01 -1.31 13.54
C ARG A 200 16.67 -0.65 13.88
N THR A 201 15.80 -1.35 14.59
CA THR A 201 14.59 -0.75 15.17
C THR A 201 14.97 0.29 16.21
N SER A 202 14.25 1.40 16.23
CA SER A 202 14.47 2.47 17.21
C SER A 202 13.89 2.12 18.58
N TRP A 203 12.98 1.14 18.59
CA TRP A 203 12.24 0.76 19.79
C TRP A 203 11.80 -0.72 19.74
N PRO A 204 12.03 -1.52 20.83
CA PRO A 204 12.77 -1.23 22.04
C PRO A 204 14.31 -1.22 21.84
N LYS A 205 15.02 -0.38 22.59
CA LYS A 205 16.48 -0.19 22.45
C LYS A 205 17.35 -1.35 22.96
N ASN A 206 16.79 -2.30 23.69
CA ASN A 206 17.53 -3.38 24.34
C ASN A 206 17.38 -4.69 23.57
N ILE A 207 18.10 -4.82 22.48
CA ILE A 207 18.29 -6.12 21.82
C ILE A 207 19.67 -6.59 22.19
N ASN A 208 19.76 -7.64 23.02
CA ASN A 208 21.01 -8.31 23.35
C ASN A 208 21.60 -8.88 22.06
N SER A 209 22.65 -8.25 21.54
CA SER A 209 23.43 -8.81 20.46
C SER A 209 24.21 -10.01 21.00
N ASN A 210 23.67 -11.21 20.86
CA ASN A 210 24.42 -12.43 21.09
C ASN A 210 25.67 -12.41 20.19
N LYS A 211 26.83 -12.69 20.75
CA LYS A 211 28.12 -12.79 20.05
C LYS A 211 28.24 -14.05 19.17
N ASN A 212 27.13 -14.57 18.67
CA ASN A 212 27.09 -15.77 17.83
C ASN A 212 27.52 -15.43 16.38
N LYS A 213 27.79 -16.46 15.61
CA LYS A 213 28.11 -16.38 14.17
C LYS A 213 27.16 -15.42 13.48
N ILE A 214 27.70 -14.45 12.77
CA ILE A 214 26.93 -13.51 11.95
C ILE A 214 26.66 -14.21 10.61
N PHE A 215 25.38 -14.32 10.25
CA PHE A 215 24.96 -14.86 8.95
C PHE A 215 24.70 -13.73 7.98
N HIS A 216 25.08 -13.92 6.71
CA HIS A 216 24.84 -12.99 5.63
C HIS A 216 23.56 -13.34 4.88
N ILE A 217 22.58 -12.43 4.85
CA ILE A 217 21.30 -12.56 4.15
C ILE A 217 21.31 -11.70 2.90
N LEU A 218 21.01 -12.31 1.76
CA LEU A 218 20.77 -11.61 0.52
C LEU A 218 19.27 -11.36 0.38
N ALA A 219 18.86 -10.09 0.48
CA ALA A 219 17.45 -9.68 0.43
C ALA A 219 17.08 -9.17 -0.96
N TYR A 220 16.24 -9.92 -1.69
CA TYR A 220 15.67 -9.48 -2.96
C TYR A 220 14.58 -8.44 -2.74
N ASP A 221 14.76 -7.28 -3.34
CA ASP A 221 13.86 -6.13 -3.20
C ASP A 221 12.74 -6.16 -4.25
N PHE A 222 11.59 -6.71 -3.86
CA PHE A 222 10.35 -6.64 -4.63
C PHE A 222 9.48 -5.44 -4.21
N GLY A 223 9.98 -4.57 -3.36
CA GLY A 223 9.29 -3.48 -2.68
C GLY A 223 9.36 -3.67 -1.16
N ILE A 224 10.56 -3.87 -0.64
CA ILE A 224 10.84 -4.26 0.72
C ILE A 224 10.47 -3.16 1.73
N LYS A 225 9.79 -3.54 2.81
CA LYS A 225 9.56 -2.66 3.94
C LYS A 225 10.82 -2.52 4.80
N HIS A 226 11.16 -1.29 5.15
CA HIS A 226 12.31 -1.01 5.99
C HIS A 226 12.25 -1.73 7.35
N ASN A 227 11.05 -1.90 7.92
CA ASN A 227 10.93 -2.57 9.20
C ASN A 227 11.30 -4.06 9.14
N ILE A 228 11.08 -4.73 8.01
CA ILE A 228 11.55 -6.11 7.83
C ILE A 228 13.07 -6.16 7.90
N LEU A 229 13.75 -5.23 7.21
CA LEU A 229 15.22 -5.13 7.25
C LEU A 229 15.73 -4.80 8.66
N ARG A 230 15.04 -3.90 9.39
CA ARG A 230 15.37 -3.58 10.78
C ARG A 230 15.26 -4.81 11.68
N CYS A 231 14.17 -5.58 11.57
CA CYS A 231 13.96 -6.82 12.34
C CYS A 231 15.06 -7.86 12.04
N LEU A 232 15.44 -8.04 10.77
CA LEU A 232 16.54 -8.94 10.40
C LEU A 232 17.86 -8.45 10.98
N LYS A 233 18.13 -7.14 10.95
CA LYS A 233 19.34 -6.56 11.55
C LYS A 233 19.36 -6.69 13.07
N ASP A 234 18.21 -6.62 13.72
CA ASP A 234 18.07 -6.83 15.18
C ASP A 234 18.39 -8.27 15.58
N LEU A 235 18.12 -9.24 14.69
CA LEU A 235 18.57 -10.64 14.84
C LEU A 235 20.06 -10.83 14.54
N ASN A 236 20.81 -9.74 14.34
CA ASN A 236 22.24 -9.71 14.08
C ASN A 236 22.67 -10.30 12.73
N PHE A 237 21.82 -10.23 11.71
CA PHE A 237 22.21 -10.57 10.34
C PHE A 237 22.99 -9.44 9.67
N GLU A 238 23.96 -9.79 8.83
CA GLU A 238 24.44 -8.91 7.76
C GLU A 238 23.47 -8.98 6.59
N ILE A 239 23.09 -7.83 6.03
CA ILE A 239 22.04 -7.77 5.01
C ILE A 239 22.55 -7.01 3.81
N THR A 240 22.59 -7.68 2.66
CA THR A 240 22.76 -7.04 1.36
C THR A 240 21.43 -7.06 0.63
N VAL A 241 20.86 -5.87 0.37
CA VAL A 241 19.64 -5.71 -0.43
C VAL A 241 20.04 -5.64 -1.89
N VAL A 242 19.36 -6.42 -2.75
CA VAL A 242 19.63 -6.48 -4.18
C VAL A 242 18.34 -6.23 -4.99
N PRO A 243 18.42 -5.67 -6.20
CA PRO A 243 17.27 -5.50 -7.07
C PRO A 243 16.52 -6.82 -7.32
N TYR A 244 15.22 -6.74 -7.62
CA TYR A 244 14.37 -7.91 -7.89
C TYR A 244 14.89 -8.81 -9.02
N ASN A 245 15.61 -8.26 -9.98
CA ASN A 245 16.18 -8.94 -11.16
C ASN A 245 17.67 -9.21 -11.05
N PHE A 246 18.22 -9.19 -9.84
CA PHE A 246 19.64 -9.34 -9.57
C PHE A 246 20.23 -10.58 -10.25
N ASN A 247 21.46 -10.43 -10.78
CA ASN A 247 22.08 -11.46 -11.61
C ASN A 247 22.58 -12.63 -10.74
N PHE A 248 22.19 -13.85 -11.13
CA PHE A 248 22.61 -15.07 -10.45
C PHE A 248 24.15 -15.26 -10.41
N LYS A 249 24.88 -14.80 -11.41
CA LYS A 249 26.36 -14.89 -11.40
C LYS A 249 26.98 -14.03 -10.30
N GLU A 250 26.45 -12.84 -10.10
CA GLU A 250 26.89 -11.91 -9.05
C GLU A 250 26.54 -12.42 -7.64
N LEU A 251 25.39 -13.11 -7.51
CA LEU A 251 24.98 -13.73 -6.25
C LEU A 251 26.04 -14.72 -5.72
N LYS A 252 26.61 -15.55 -6.61
CA LYS A 252 27.65 -16.50 -6.21
C LYS A 252 28.89 -15.83 -5.59
N ASN A 253 29.23 -14.63 -6.05
CA ASN A 253 30.36 -13.87 -5.53
C ASN A 253 30.09 -13.31 -4.13
N LEU A 254 28.83 -13.06 -3.80
CA LEU A 254 28.41 -12.56 -2.47
C LEU A 254 28.39 -13.65 -1.41
N ASN A 255 28.32 -14.94 -1.81
CA ASN A 255 28.34 -16.12 -0.94
C ASN A 255 27.44 -15.97 0.31
N PRO A 256 26.12 -15.71 0.17
CA PRO A 256 25.22 -15.54 1.30
C PRO A 256 24.96 -16.86 2.03
N ASP A 257 24.62 -16.79 3.32
CA ASP A 257 24.16 -17.92 4.13
C ASP A 257 22.65 -18.21 3.94
N GLY A 258 21.88 -17.22 3.46
CA GLY A 258 20.44 -17.37 3.21
C GLY A 258 19.89 -16.30 2.30
N ILE A 259 18.69 -16.54 1.76
CA ILE A 259 18.00 -15.66 0.82
C ILE A 259 16.67 -15.24 1.41
N PHE A 260 16.42 -13.94 1.36
CA PHE A 260 15.15 -13.35 1.72
C PHE A 260 14.44 -12.76 0.48
N LEU A 261 13.19 -13.13 0.25
CA LEU A 261 12.34 -12.63 -0.81
C LEU A 261 11.28 -11.71 -0.19
N SER A 262 11.35 -10.43 -0.48
CA SER A 262 10.55 -9.42 0.22
C SER A 262 9.08 -9.39 -0.19
N ASN A 263 8.30 -8.59 0.52
CA ASN A 263 6.98 -8.12 0.13
C ASN A 263 7.07 -7.22 -1.12
N GLY A 264 5.93 -6.95 -1.75
CA GLY A 264 5.85 -6.02 -2.88
C GLY A 264 4.47 -5.95 -3.53
N PRO A 265 4.27 -5.01 -4.48
CA PRO A 265 3.02 -4.79 -5.17
C PRO A 265 2.88 -5.60 -6.46
N GLY A 266 1.67 -5.58 -7.03
CA GLY A 266 1.40 -6.07 -8.38
C GLY A 266 0.90 -7.50 -8.44
N ASP A 267 0.94 -8.05 -9.65
CA ASP A 267 0.55 -9.43 -9.92
C ASP A 267 1.77 -10.35 -9.79
N PRO A 268 1.75 -11.32 -8.84
CA PRO A 268 2.89 -12.21 -8.63
C PRO A 268 3.22 -13.06 -9.86
N PHE A 269 2.22 -13.44 -10.67
CA PHE A 269 2.46 -14.22 -11.87
C PHE A 269 3.23 -13.41 -12.93
N GLU A 270 2.90 -12.13 -13.12
CA GLU A 270 3.62 -11.26 -14.05
C GLU A 270 5.05 -10.96 -13.57
N THR A 271 5.22 -10.78 -12.26
CA THR A 271 6.55 -10.66 -11.66
C THR A 271 7.37 -11.93 -11.87
N TYR A 272 6.78 -13.10 -11.58
CA TYR A 272 7.44 -14.40 -11.75
C TYR A 272 7.90 -14.64 -13.20
N LYS A 273 7.06 -14.35 -14.20
CA LYS A 273 7.43 -14.46 -15.62
C LYS A 273 8.71 -13.70 -15.93
N SER A 274 8.86 -12.49 -15.39
CA SER A 274 10.00 -11.62 -15.67
C SER A 274 11.32 -12.12 -15.09
N ILE A 275 11.28 -12.89 -13.98
CA ILE A 275 12.48 -13.36 -13.25
C ILE A 275 12.67 -14.87 -13.32
N LYS A 276 11.74 -15.64 -13.88
CA LYS A 276 11.65 -17.11 -13.84
C LYS A 276 12.99 -17.81 -14.05
N LYS A 277 13.71 -17.43 -15.12
CA LYS A 277 14.98 -18.08 -15.50
C LYS A 277 16.07 -17.96 -14.42
N ASN A 278 16.20 -16.80 -13.79
CA ASN A 278 17.17 -16.58 -12.71
C ASN A 278 16.67 -17.15 -11.39
N PHE A 279 15.37 -17.10 -11.15
CA PHE A 279 14.72 -17.58 -9.93
C PHE A 279 14.89 -19.09 -9.74
N HIS A 280 14.71 -19.90 -10.79
CA HIS A 280 14.97 -21.36 -10.74
C HIS A 280 16.45 -21.68 -10.43
N LYS A 281 17.40 -20.89 -10.93
CA LYS A 281 18.82 -21.10 -10.58
C LYS A 281 19.09 -20.83 -9.11
N LEU A 282 18.37 -19.86 -8.52
CA LEU A 282 18.46 -19.50 -7.11
C LEU A 282 17.96 -20.64 -6.22
N LEU A 283 16.86 -21.31 -6.57
CA LEU A 283 16.32 -22.45 -5.84
C LEU A 283 17.29 -23.65 -5.79
N ASN A 284 18.17 -23.79 -6.78
CA ASN A 284 19.15 -24.86 -6.87
C ASN A 284 20.44 -24.63 -6.03
N LEU A 285 20.53 -23.53 -5.26
CA LEU A 285 21.72 -23.23 -4.45
C LEU A 285 21.79 -23.99 -3.13
N ASN A 286 20.76 -24.75 -2.77
CA ASN A 286 20.66 -25.43 -1.47
C ASN A 286 20.86 -24.49 -0.25
N LEU A 287 20.41 -23.24 -0.38
CA LEU A 287 20.40 -22.24 0.69
C LEU A 287 19.02 -22.14 1.31
N PRO A 288 18.90 -21.81 2.61
CA PRO A 288 17.63 -21.42 3.20
C PRO A 288 17.02 -20.24 2.45
N ILE A 289 15.74 -20.34 2.08
CA ILE A 289 14.99 -19.27 1.41
C ILE A 289 13.74 -18.99 2.20
N PHE A 290 13.50 -17.72 2.52
CA PHE A 290 12.30 -17.26 3.19
C PHE A 290 11.62 -16.14 2.40
N GLY A 291 10.31 -16.23 2.22
CA GLY A 291 9.53 -15.27 1.43
C GLY A 291 8.35 -14.69 2.21
N ILE A 292 8.13 -13.37 2.07
CA ILE A 292 6.98 -12.65 2.64
C ILE A 292 6.13 -12.08 1.51
N CYS A 293 4.78 -12.23 1.59
CA CYS A 293 3.80 -11.68 0.66
C CYS A 293 4.12 -12.13 -0.79
N ILE A 294 4.48 -11.19 -1.69
CA ILE A 294 4.84 -11.55 -3.06
C ILE A 294 6.01 -12.52 -3.12
N GLY A 295 6.99 -12.42 -2.23
CA GLY A 295 8.11 -13.36 -2.14
C GLY A 295 7.66 -14.80 -1.85
N HIS A 296 6.70 -14.98 -0.94
CA HIS A 296 6.05 -16.26 -0.69
C HIS A 296 5.29 -16.77 -1.93
N GLN A 297 4.54 -15.90 -2.61
CA GLN A 297 3.79 -16.25 -3.81
C GLN A 297 4.70 -16.64 -4.98
N LEU A 298 5.86 -15.99 -5.13
CA LEU A 298 6.88 -16.33 -6.13
C LEU A 298 7.47 -17.73 -5.86
N LEU A 299 7.73 -18.08 -4.59
CA LEU A 299 8.15 -19.41 -4.20
C LEU A 299 7.08 -20.45 -4.57
N ALA A 300 5.83 -20.21 -4.22
CA ALA A 300 4.72 -21.11 -4.56
C ALA A 300 4.60 -21.34 -6.07
N LEU A 301 4.69 -20.26 -6.87
CA LEU A 301 4.70 -20.35 -8.35
C LEU A 301 5.88 -21.16 -8.87
N ALA A 302 7.06 -21.03 -8.27
CA ALA A 302 8.25 -21.77 -8.68
C ALA A 302 8.16 -23.27 -8.41
N PHE A 303 7.41 -23.65 -7.38
CA PHE A 303 7.08 -25.05 -7.05
C PHE A 303 5.82 -25.56 -7.76
N GLY A 304 5.30 -24.84 -8.76
CA GLY A 304 4.19 -25.28 -9.61
C GLY A 304 2.79 -24.94 -9.10
N ALA A 305 2.65 -24.17 -8.03
CA ALA A 305 1.36 -23.66 -7.59
C ALA A 305 0.81 -22.60 -8.56
N GLN A 306 -0.47 -22.28 -8.39
CA GLN A 306 -1.14 -21.18 -9.10
C GLN A 306 -1.52 -20.07 -8.13
N THR A 307 -1.60 -18.85 -8.63
CA THR A 307 -2.09 -17.69 -7.87
C THR A 307 -3.43 -17.23 -8.40
N GLU A 308 -4.34 -16.87 -7.49
CA GLU A 308 -5.65 -16.33 -7.82
C GLU A 308 -5.86 -14.99 -7.13
N LYS A 309 -6.47 -14.02 -7.84
CA LYS A 309 -6.81 -12.74 -7.23
C LYS A 309 -7.97 -12.92 -6.26
N MET A 310 -7.73 -12.62 -4.99
CA MET A 310 -8.77 -12.60 -3.96
C MET A 310 -9.83 -11.53 -4.25
N LYS A 311 -11.06 -11.75 -3.78
CA LYS A 311 -12.13 -10.73 -3.86
C LYS A 311 -11.73 -9.44 -3.16
N GLN A 312 -11.09 -9.55 -2.02
CA GLN A 312 -10.47 -8.47 -1.26
C GLN A 312 -9.13 -8.98 -0.70
N GLY A 313 -8.10 -8.15 -0.70
CA GLY A 313 -6.82 -8.52 -0.08
C GLY A 313 -6.93 -8.56 1.44
N HIS A 314 -6.09 -9.38 2.09
CA HIS A 314 -5.88 -9.30 3.54
C HIS A 314 -5.01 -8.08 3.84
N ARG A 315 -5.63 -7.03 4.39
CA ARG A 315 -4.98 -5.75 4.68
C ARG A 315 -5.47 -5.24 6.03
N GLY A 316 -4.63 -5.29 7.02
CA GLY A 316 -4.96 -4.90 8.38
C GLY A 316 -4.27 -5.77 9.40
N ALA A 317 -4.46 -5.44 10.65
CA ALA A 317 -3.74 -6.00 11.79
C ALA A 317 -4.60 -6.98 12.63
N ASN A 318 -5.61 -7.62 12.06
CA ASN A 318 -6.55 -8.46 12.82
C ASN A 318 -7.12 -9.59 11.95
N HIS A 319 -6.24 -10.31 11.25
CA HIS A 319 -6.66 -11.45 10.44
C HIS A 319 -6.67 -12.74 11.24
N PRO A 320 -7.76 -13.53 11.18
CA PRO A 320 -7.79 -14.85 11.78
C PRO A 320 -6.95 -15.84 10.97
N VAL A 321 -6.07 -16.57 11.64
CA VAL A 321 -5.24 -17.64 11.06
C VAL A 321 -5.53 -18.93 11.79
N TYR A 322 -5.85 -19.98 11.03
CA TYR A 322 -6.10 -21.30 11.57
C TYR A 322 -4.77 -22.07 11.73
N ARG A 323 -4.45 -22.42 12.97
CA ARG A 323 -3.26 -23.22 13.29
C ARG A 323 -3.60 -24.70 13.17
N LEU A 324 -3.03 -25.37 12.18
CA LEU A 324 -3.35 -26.75 11.86
C LEU A 324 -2.97 -27.75 12.96
N LYS A 325 -1.91 -27.44 13.74
CA LYS A 325 -1.34 -28.33 14.77
C LYS A 325 -2.34 -28.65 15.89
N ASP A 326 -3.02 -27.66 16.40
CA ASP A 326 -3.95 -27.78 17.54
C ASP A 326 -5.37 -27.31 17.21
N LYS A 327 -5.63 -27.03 15.94
CA LYS A 327 -6.95 -26.67 15.41
C LYS A 327 -7.54 -25.40 16.06
N THR A 328 -6.68 -24.49 16.52
CA THR A 328 -7.08 -23.19 17.09
C THR A 328 -7.06 -22.08 16.05
N VAL A 329 -7.80 -21.00 16.31
CA VAL A 329 -7.76 -19.77 15.52
C VAL A 329 -7.03 -18.70 16.31
N GLU A 330 -6.01 -18.11 15.72
CA GLU A 330 -5.26 -16.98 16.27
C GLU A 330 -5.53 -15.73 15.46
N ILE A 331 -5.63 -14.59 16.14
CA ILE A 331 -5.69 -13.30 15.46
C ILE A 331 -4.27 -12.80 15.27
N THR A 332 -3.90 -12.54 14.03
CA THR A 332 -2.56 -12.09 13.66
C THR A 332 -2.56 -10.65 13.17
N SER A 333 -1.43 -9.98 13.28
CA SER A 333 -1.20 -8.64 12.79
C SER A 333 0.09 -8.55 11.98
#